data_79c8449cb59bacd39c301abee9e62470
#
_entry.id   79c8449cb59bacd39c301abee9e62470
#
_cell.length_a   1.000
_cell.length_b   1.000
_cell.length_c   1.000
_cell.angle_alpha   90.00
_cell.angle_beta   90.00
_cell.angle_gamma   90.00
#
_symmetry.space_group_name_H-M   'P 1'
#
loop_
_entity.id
_entity.type
_entity.pdbx_description
1 polymer ?
#
loop_
_entity_poly.entity_id
_entity_poly.type
_entity_poly.pdbx_seq_one_letter_code
_entity_poly.pdbx_strand_id
1 'polypeptide(L)'
;MNPIGINGFGRIGKCIFLLLLKHEFFYVAAINAPGMDIHRLESYLKNDSVHKYGGDFIIEIVDNDNFKINGHLVHIFRDRNAENLRWKDYNIDTLIDATGAYLTKEKVAQHNVERVIMTAPPKDDTPLFVHGANHETYRGENVVSNASCTTNCITPVLAFLEKKYNIVQSNFTTIHASTSSQHVVDTAHSKSRTCRSIFNNIIPHTTGASSSIFKVLPSMTGKITGTSVRVPVNNVSLVDLNVELGTETSLKEIMEGMSQCPYIELCKENLVSSDFLTTTCPSIVDVNACMELGRNNFKFMVWYDNEWSYSNQVIKMVESMVNYKNENKYFIDNVEFTNKNVLIRVDYNVPIQEGVVTSDHRITASIPTIKKILQSHPNRLIIMSHLGRPKGYDETCSLSILTKILEEKLSCSVGFLKDGLSPDTLTELDKNEYRVYILENLRFHPEETDKTTRDENNVAYQV
;
A
#
# COMPACT_ATOMS: atom_id res chain seq x y z
N MET A 1 -0.61 9.70 12.19
CA MET A 1 -0.08 9.65 10.80
C MET A 1 1.40 9.35 10.84
N ASN A 2 1.90 8.52 9.93
CA ASN A 2 3.31 8.14 9.86
C ASN A 2 4.10 9.16 9.02
N PRO A 3 5.27 9.63 9.49
CA PRO A 3 6.11 10.56 8.74
C PRO A 3 6.81 9.87 7.56
N ILE A 4 6.79 10.51 6.40
CA ILE A 4 7.45 10.06 5.17
C ILE A 4 8.48 11.11 4.75
N GLY A 5 9.66 10.65 4.30
CA GLY A 5 10.65 11.47 3.62
C GLY A 5 10.56 11.32 2.09
N ILE A 6 10.85 12.39 1.36
CA ILE A 6 10.94 12.36 -0.09
C ILE A 6 12.31 12.92 -0.50
N ASN A 7 13.17 12.06 -1.07
CA ASN A 7 14.43 12.48 -1.67
C ASN A 7 14.25 12.74 -3.15
N GLY A 8 14.45 13.98 -3.58
CA GLY A 8 14.20 14.44 -4.95
C GLY A 8 12.80 15.03 -5.13
N PHE A 9 12.75 16.31 -5.47
CA PHE A 9 11.51 17.07 -5.60
C PHE A 9 11.29 17.55 -7.06
N GLY A 10 11.53 16.61 -8.00
CA GLY A 10 11.18 16.73 -9.42
C GLY A 10 9.71 16.39 -9.69
N ARG A 11 9.38 16.01 -10.92
CA ARG A 11 7.99 15.66 -11.33
C ARG A 11 7.36 14.61 -10.41
N ILE A 12 8.02 13.47 -10.24
CA ILE A 12 7.49 12.35 -9.44
C ILE A 12 7.43 12.71 -7.95
N GLY A 13 8.50 13.28 -7.38
CA GLY A 13 8.49 13.69 -5.97
C GLY A 13 7.41 14.72 -5.65
N LYS A 14 7.15 15.68 -6.57
CA LYS A 14 6.05 16.64 -6.46
C LYS A 14 4.68 15.94 -6.50
N CYS A 15 4.45 15.03 -7.45
CA CYS A 15 3.18 14.29 -7.54
C CYS A 15 2.93 13.45 -6.28
N ILE A 16 3.94 12.75 -5.77
CA ILE A 16 3.86 11.99 -4.52
C ILE A 16 3.51 12.91 -3.34
N PHE A 17 4.20 14.05 -3.24
CA PHE A 17 3.92 15.03 -2.19
C PHE A 17 2.47 15.51 -2.22
N LEU A 18 1.96 15.89 -3.39
CA LEU A 18 0.57 16.37 -3.56
C LEU A 18 -0.46 15.28 -3.26
N LEU A 19 -0.21 14.03 -3.65
CA LEU A 19 -1.07 12.89 -3.30
C LEU A 19 -1.09 12.64 -1.79
N LEU A 20 0.07 12.75 -1.12
CA LEU A 20 0.16 12.56 0.33
C LEU A 20 -0.53 13.67 1.15
N LEU A 21 -0.78 14.85 0.59
CA LEU A 21 -1.54 15.90 1.28
C LEU A 21 -2.99 15.51 1.64
N LYS A 22 -3.56 14.54 0.92
CA LYS A 22 -4.92 14.02 1.15
C LYS A 22 -4.91 12.64 1.79
N HIS A 23 -3.72 12.13 2.18
CA HIS A 23 -3.60 10.78 2.70
C HIS A 23 -3.92 10.72 4.20
N GLU A 24 -4.71 9.74 4.62
CA GLU A 24 -5.17 9.62 6.02
C GLU A 24 -4.09 9.09 6.97
N PHE A 25 -3.16 8.25 6.48
CA PHE A 25 -2.19 7.52 7.32
C PHE A 25 -0.78 8.07 7.25
N PHE A 26 -0.45 8.87 6.23
CA PHE A 26 0.89 9.42 6.01
C PHE A 26 0.87 10.93 5.90
N TYR A 27 1.98 11.55 6.27
CA TYR A 27 2.28 12.95 5.97
C TYR A 27 3.76 13.10 5.63
N VAL A 28 4.10 14.09 4.82
CA VAL A 28 5.50 14.39 4.51
C VAL A 28 6.10 15.21 5.62
N ALA A 29 7.13 14.67 6.31
CA ALA A 29 7.84 15.37 7.37
C ALA A 29 9.10 16.09 6.87
N ALA A 30 9.74 15.59 5.81
CA ALA A 30 10.83 16.30 5.15
C ALA A 30 10.95 15.94 3.67
N ILE A 31 11.48 16.88 2.91
CA ILE A 31 11.85 16.70 1.50
C ILE A 31 13.33 17.06 1.30
N ASN A 32 13.98 16.44 0.33
CA ASN A 32 15.30 16.91 -0.14
C ASN A 32 15.14 17.50 -1.54
N ALA A 33 15.43 18.78 -1.66
CA ALA A 33 15.29 19.57 -2.88
C ALA A 33 16.44 20.56 -3.04
N PRO A 34 17.65 20.14 -3.48
CA PRO A 34 18.87 20.96 -3.48
C PRO A 34 18.75 22.33 -4.17
N GLY A 35 17.87 22.46 -5.15
CA GLY A 35 17.64 23.71 -5.88
C GLY A 35 16.40 24.48 -5.46
N MET A 36 15.71 24.08 -4.39
CA MET A 36 14.45 24.71 -3.98
C MET A 36 14.69 25.99 -3.19
N ASP A 37 14.14 27.08 -3.69
CA ASP A 37 13.91 28.32 -2.96
C ASP A 37 12.55 28.21 -2.25
N ILE A 38 12.54 28.28 -0.92
CA ILE A 38 11.34 28.13 -0.12
C ILE A 38 10.28 29.20 -0.45
N HIS A 39 10.67 30.41 -0.83
CA HIS A 39 9.74 31.48 -1.23
C HIS A 39 9.05 31.21 -2.57
N ARG A 40 9.58 30.26 -3.36
CA ARG A 40 8.95 29.80 -4.61
C ARG A 40 8.16 28.53 -4.45
N LEU A 41 8.23 27.88 -3.28
CA LEU A 41 7.60 26.57 -3.03
C LEU A 41 6.09 26.61 -3.30
N GLU A 42 5.41 27.62 -2.78
CA GLU A 42 3.97 27.76 -2.97
C GLU A 42 3.60 27.86 -4.45
N SER A 43 4.30 28.72 -5.19
CA SER A 43 4.09 28.86 -6.63
C SER A 43 4.41 27.56 -7.36
N TYR A 44 5.48 26.85 -6.97
CA TYR A 44 5.86 25.59 -7.59
C TYR A 44 4.82 24.47 -7.34
N LEU A 45 4.20 24.44 -6.16
CA LEU A 45 3.17 23.44 -5.83
C LEU A 45 1.83 23.77 -6.51
N LYS A 46 1.42 25.06 -6.52
CA LYS A 46 0.13 25.49 -7.09
C LYS A 46 0.11 25.49 -8.61
N ASN A 47 1.24 25.80 -9.24
CA ASN A 47 1.30 25.97 -10.70
C ASN A 47 2.04 24.79 -11.33
N ASP A 48 1.38 24.12 -12.26
CA ASP A 48 1.94 23.02 -13.02
C ASP A 48 1.40 23.05 -14.44
N SER A 49 2.28 22.76 -15.41
CA SER A 49 1.89 22.76 -16.83
C SER A 49 1.05 21.55 -17.23
N VAL A 50 1.02 20.51 -16.38
CA VAL A 50 0.35 19.22 -16.64
C VAL A 50 -0.76 19.00 -15.63
N HIS A 51 -0.39 18.93 -14.34
CA HIS A 51 -1.32 18.60 -13.26
C HIS A 51 -1.82 19.87 -12.58
N LYS A 52 -3.08 20.20 -12.82
CA LYS A 52 -3.76 21.23 -12.05
C LYS A 52 -4.29 20.60 -10.76
N TYR A 53 -3.52 20.70 -9.69
CA TYR A 53 -3.97 20.22 -8.38
C TYR A 53 -5.16 21.06 -7.91
N GLY A 54 -6.36 20.47 -7.95
CA GLY A 54 -7.62 21.13 -7.58
C GLY A 54 -7.87 21.19 -6.07
N GLY A 55 -6.85 20.98 -5.24
CA GLY A 55 -6.96 21.02 -3.78
C GLY A 55 -6.46 22.36 -3.23
N ASP A 56 -7.25 22.96 -2.32
CA ASP A 56 -6.77 24.07 -1.52
C ASP A 56 -5.81 23.55 -0.46
N PHE A 57 -4.62 24.15 -0.38
CA PHE A 57 -3.69 23.96 0.72
C PHE A 57 -3.13 25.31 1.17
N ILE A 58 -2.87 25.37 2.46
CA ILE A 58 -2.33 26.58 3.10
C ILE A 58 -0.86 26.33 3.40
N ILE A 59 0.02 27.17 2.89
CA ILE A 59 1.45 27.15 3.18
C ILE A 59 1.79 28.35 4.08
N GLU A 60 2.51 28.06 5.16
CA GLU A 60 3.09 29.03 6.07
C GLU A 60 4.61 28.79 6.10
N ILE A 61 5.39 29.76 5.65
CA ILE A 61 6.85 29.70 5.75
C ILE A 61 7.23 30.00 7.20
N VAL A 62 7.95 29.08 7.84
CA VAL A 62 8.40 29.20 9.22
C VAL A 62 9.79 29.85 9.25
N ASP A 63 10.71 29.35 8.44
CA ASP A 63 12.07 29.87 8.26
C ASP A 63 12.62 29.44 6.88
N ASN A 64 13.93 29.56 6.66
CA ASN A 64 14.55 29.24 5.38
C ASN A 64 14.48 27.75 5.00
N ASP A 65 14.32 26.87 5.97
CA ASP A 65 14.37 25.41 5.80
C ASP A 65 13.09 24.70 6.20
N ASN A 66 12.12 25.44 6.78
CA ASN A 66 10.91 24.86 7.32
C ASN A 66 9.66 25.63 6.86
N PHE A 67 8.64 24.89 6.49
CA PHE A 67 7.30 25.41 6.20
C PHE A 67 6.23 24.50 6.79
N LYS A 68 5.06 25.03 7.01
CA LYS A 68 3.87 24.22 7.31
C LYS A 68 2.98 24.15 6.08
N ILE A 69 2.39 22.99 5.87
CA ILE A 69 1.35 22.77 4.89
C ILE A 69 0.17 22.06 5.55
N ASN A 70 -1.00 22.67 5.48
CA ASN A 70 -2.20 22.19 6.18
C ASN A 70 -1.94 21.91 7.69
N GLY A 71 -1.08 22.71 8.32
CA GLY A 71 -0.69 22.58 9.72
C GLY A 71 0.46 21.61 10.02
N HIS A 72 0.87 20.77 9.08
CA HIS A 72 2.00 19.85 9.24
C HIS A 72 3.33 20.54 8.91
N LEU A 73 4.30 20.46 9.83
CA LEU A 73 5.64 20.97 9.61
C LEU A 73 6.41 20.06 8.64
N VAL A 74 7.04 20.68 7.64
CA VAL A 74 7.88 19.99 6.65
C VAL A 74 9.25 20.67 6.60
N HIS A 75 10.30 19.89 6.71
CA HIS A 75 11.68 20.35 6.58
C HIS A 75 12.18 20.20 5.14
N ILE A 76 13.01 21.13 4.66
CA ILE A 76 13.67 21.08 3.34
C ILE A 76 15.16 20.88 3.51
N PHE A 77 15.65 19.70 3.21
CA PHE A 77 17.07 19.47 2.98
C PHE A 77 17.50 20.00 1.59
N ARG A 78 18.76 20.47 1.49
CA ARG A 78 19.34 20.96 0.23
C ARG A 78 20.72 20.36 -0.03
N ASP A 79 20.87 19.06 0.20
CA ASP A 79 22.14 18.38 -0.03
C ASP A 79 21.99 17.26 -1.07
N ARG A 80 23.03 17.09 -1.88
CA ARG A 80 23.09 15.99 -2.87
C ARG A 80 23.72 14.72 -2.31
N ASN A 81 24.43 14.81 -1.18
CA ASN A 81 25.01 13.67 -0.50
C ASN A 81 23.98 13.10 0.50
N ALA A 82 23.59 11.84 0.31
CA ALA A 82 22.63 11.15 1.15
C ALA A 82 23.06 11.08 2.63
N GLU A 83 24.36 10.96 2.89
CA GLU A 83 24.90 10.84 4.25
C GLU A 83 24.69 12.10 5.11
N ASN A 84 24.50 13.26 4.46
CA ASN A 84 24.23 14.52 5.14
C ASN A 84 22.75 14.73 5.45
N LEU A 85 21.86 13.85 4.94
CA LEU A 85 20.42 13.97 5.10
C LEU A 85 19.96 13.25 6.38
N ARG A 86 19.74 14.02 7.45
CA ARG A 86 19.40 13.48 8.78
C ARG A 86 17.90 13.19 8.93
N TRP A 87 17.39 12.26 8.15
CA TRP A 87 15.96 11.87 8.12
C TRP A 87 15.43 11.47 9.50
N LYS A 88 16.23 10.80 10.32
CA LYS A 88 15.86 10.35 11.67
C LYS A 88 15.55 11.47 12.64
N ASP A 89 16.11 12.67 12.45
CA ASP A 89 15.80 13.84 13.28
C ASP A 89 14.33 14.28 13.12
N TYR A 90 13.67 13.82 12.05
CA TYR A 90 12.26 14.07 11.73
C TYR A 90 11.39 12.82 11.91
N ASN A 91 11.87 11.80 12.62
CA ASN A 91 11.20 10.52 12.86
C ASN A 91 10.84 9.76 11.56
N ILE A 92 11.62 9.96 10.50
CA ILE A 92 11.37 9.31 9.20
C ILE A 92 12.06 7.96 9.18
N ASP A 93 11.26 6.90 9.19
CA ASP A 93 11.69 5.51 8.99
C ASP A 93 11.51 5.04 7.55
N THR A 94 10.66 5.72 6.78
CA THR A 94 10.33 5.36 5.40
C THR A 94 10.65 6.51 4.46
N LEU A 95 11.51 6.25 3.48
CA LEU A 95 11.96 7.22 2.48
C LEU A 95 11.52 6.80 1.08
N ILE A 96 11.01 7.75 0.32
CA ILE A 96 10.75 7.60 -1.12
C ILE A 96 11.89 8.29 -1.86
N ASP A 97 12.72 7.52 -2.58
CA ASP A 97 13.76 8.09 -3.44
C ASP A 97 13.21 8.33 -4.86
N ALA A 98 12.98 9.59 -5.18
CA ALA A 98 12.48 10.07 -6.46
C ALA A 98 13.55 10.79 -7.29
N THR A 99 14.83 10.56 -7.00
CA THR A 99 15.96 11.21 -7.71
C THR A 99 16.39 10.48 -8.98
N GLY A 100 16.20 9.16 -9.03
CA GLY A 100 16.77 8.30 -10.07
C GLY A 100 18.30 8.18 -10.01
N ALA A 101 18.94 8.62 -8.91
CA ALA A 101 20.39 8.58 -8.71
C ALA A 101 20.85 7.40 -7.85
N TYR A 102 20.04 7.02 -6.88
CA TYR A 102 20.29 5.95 -5.93
C TYR A 102 19.61 4.66 -6.40
N LEU A 103 20.29 3.93 -7.29
CA LEU A 103 19.73 2.76 -8.01
C LEU A 103 20.31 1.42 -7.56
N THR A 104 20.98 1.37 -6.41
CA THR A 104 21.50 0.13 -5.81
C THR A 104 21.29 0.15 -4.31
N LYS A 105 21.16 -1.04 -3.68
CA LYS A 105 21.04 -1.17 -2.23
C LYS A 105 22.15 -0.45 -1.47
N GLU A 106 23.40 -0.55 -1.98
CA GLU A 106 24.56 0.10 -1.38
C GLU A 106 24.40 1.61 -1.33
N LYS A 107 23.98 2.23 -2.43
CA LYS A 107 23.78 3.69 -2.50
C LYS A 107 22.62 4.14 -1.61
N VAL A 108 21.53 3.39 -1.64
CA VAL A 108 20.32 3.69 -0.85
C VAL A 108 20.58 3.60 0.65
N ALA A 109 21.45 2.67 1.08
CA ALA A 109 21.83 2.51 2.49
C ALA A 109 22.47 3.78 3.09
N GLN A 110 23.04 4.67 2.27
CA GLN A 110 23.61 5.96 2.71
C GLN A 110 22.56 6.89 3.35
N HIS A 111 21.27 6.70 3.07
CA HIS A 111 20.21 7.49 3.71
C HIS A 111 19.96 7.16 5.19
N ASN A 112 20.50 6.05 5.69
CA ASN A 112 20.40 5.63 7.08
C ASN A 112 18.96 5.65 7.64
N VAL A 113 17.99 5.20 6.86
CA VAL A 113 16.60 4.99 7.25
C VAL A 113 16.24 3.50 7.21
N GLU A 114 15.15 3.11 7.83
CA GLU A 114 14.77 1.70 7.90
C GLU A 114 14.28 1.17 6.54
N ARG A 115 13.44 1.93 5.84
CA ARG A 115 12.81 1.50 4.59
C ARG A 115 13.02 2.53 3.49
N VAL A 116 13.37 2.05 2.30
CA VAL A 116 13.45 2.90 1.12
C VAL A 116 12.75 2.26 -0.06
N ILE A 117 11.92 3.05 -0.74
CA ILE A 117 11.35 2.69 -2.03
C ILE A 117 11.98 3.56 -3.13
N MET A 118 12.58 2.90 -4.12
CA MET A 118 13.10 3.56 -5.32
C MET A 118 11.98 3.77 -6.34
N THR A 119 11.88 4.96 -6.91
CA THR A 119 10.92 5.25 -7.99
C THR A 119 11.51 5.03 -9.39
N ALA A 120 12.43 4.11 -9.51
CA ALA A 120 13.09 3.75 -10.77
C ALA A 120 13.57 2.29 -10.71
N PRO A 121 13.77 1.62 -11.88
CA PRO A 121 14.32 0.28 -11.91
C PRO A 121 15.75 0.25 -11.33
N PRO A 122 16.04 -0.70 -10.43
CA PRO A 122 17.36 -0.81 -9.83
C PRO A 122 18.40 -1.36 -10.83
N LYS A 123 19.68 -1.08 -10.54
CA LYS A 123 20.83 -1.59 -11.30
C LYS A 123 21.46 -2.84 -10.68
N ASP A 124 20.91 -3.31 -9.59
CA ASP A 124 21.33 -4.51 -8.86
C ASP A 124 20.17 -5.51 -8.71
N ASP A 125 20.25 -6.39 -7.72
CA ASP A 125 19.26 -7.41 -7.38
C ASP A 125 18.14 -6.89 -6.46
N THR A 126 18.01 -5.58 -6.24
CA THR A 126 16.92 -5.02 -5.44
C THR A 126 15.57 -5.53 -5.95
N PRO A 127 14.70 -6.08 -5.08
CA PRO A 127 13.42 -6.62 -5.49
C PRO A 127 12.50 -5.52 -6.02
N LEU A 128 11.71 -5.90 -7.04
CA LEU A 128 10.71 -5.04 -7.66
C LEU A 128 9.32 -5.51 -7.27
N PHE A 129 8.48 -4.58 -6.83
CA PHE A 129 7.09 -4.86 -6.54
C PHE A 129 6.18 -3.92 -7.29
N VAL A 130 5.15 -4.48 -7.90
CA VAL A 130 4.10 -3.76 -8.61
C VAL A 130 2.75 -4.18 -8.07
N HIS A 131 1.95 -3.21 -7.69
CA HIS A 131 0.60 -3.44 -7.21
C HIS A 131 -0.27 -4.05 -8.32
N GLY A 132 -1.02 -5.11 -8.00
CA GLY A 132 -1.81 -5.85 -8.97
C GLY A 132 -1.04 -6.89 -9.79
N ALA A 133 0.27 -7.07 -9.52
CA ALA A 133 1.07 -8.11 -10.15
C ALA A 133 1.74 -9.04 -9.12
N ASN A 134 2.68 -8.53 -8.34
CA ASN A 134 3.42 -9.34 -7.36
C ASN A 134 3.54 -8.73 -5.96
N HIS A 135 2.84 -7.64 -5.65
CA HIS A 135 2.93 -6.97 -4.35
C HIS A 135 2.60 -7.89 -3.17
N GLU A 136 1.75 -8.89 -3.36
CA GLU A 136 1.42 -9.91 -2.35
C GLU A 136 2.61 -10.82 -1.98
N THR A 137 3.68 -10.80 -2.78
CA THR A 137 4.90 -11.54 -2.51
C THR A 137 5.92 -10.77 -1.65
N TYR A 138 5.63 -9.53 -1.27
CA TYR A 138 6.46 -8.74 -0.37
C TYR A 138 6.58 -9.44 1.00
N ARG A 139 7.80 -9.53 1.55
CA ARG A 139 8.09 -10.25 2.80
C ARG A 139 8.85 -9.40 3.83
N GLY A 140 8.79 -8.07 3.70
CA GLY A 140 9.41 -7.17 4.65
C GLY A 140 10.79 -6.66 4.22
N GLU A 141 11.10 -6.70 2.94
CA GLU A 141 12.33 -6.15 2.39
C GLU A 141 12.43 -4.65 2.68
N ASN A 142 13.54 -4.23 3.29
CA ASN A 142 13.75 -2.84 3.69
C ASN A 142 14.02 -1.92 2.50
N VAL A 143 14.55 -2.45 1.41
CA VAL A 143 14.85 -1.69 0.19
C VAL A 143 14.15 -2.37 -0.98
N VAL A 144 13.25 -1.65 -1.62
CA VAL A 144 12.49 -2.13 -2.77
C VAL A 144 12.47 -1.10 -3.90
N SER A 145 12.07 -1.53 -5.08
CA SER A 145 11.79 -0.65 -6.20
C SER A 145 10.36 -0.85 -6.68
N ASN A 146 9.68 0.25 -7.01
CA ASN A 146 8.38 0.21 -7.68
C ASN A 146 8.51 0.17 -9.23
N ALA A 147 9.63 -0.32 -9.74
CA ALA A 147 9.91 -0.47 -11.16
C ALA A 147 9.75 0.86 -11.95
N SER A 148 9.12 0.83 -13.12
CA SER A 148 8.84 2.00 -13.95
C SER A 148 7.33 2.21 -14.15
N CYS A 149 6.94 3.39 -14.62
CA CYS A 149 5.55 3.70 -14.97
C CYS A 149 4.98 2.72 -16.02
N THR A 150 5.76 2.40 -17.06
CA THR A 150 5.36 1.41 -18.08
C THR A 150 5.20 0.02 -17.48
N THR A 151 6.09 -0.40 -16.58
CA THR A 151 5.98 -1.69 -15.90
C THR A 151 4.71 -1.74 -15.05
N ASN A 152 4.40 -0.66 -14.31
CA ASN A 152 3.18 -0.57 -13.51
C ASN A 152 1.91 -0.62 -14.36
N CYS A 153 1.95 -0.07 -15.59
CA CYS A 153 0.82 -0.14 -16.51
C CYS A 153 0.59 -1.55 -17.06
N ILE A 154 1.65 -2.19 -17.55
CA ILE A 154 1.49 -3.42 -18.34
C ILE A 154 1.34 -4.68 -17.47
N THR A 155 2.01 -4.73 -16.29
CA THR A 155 2.09 -5.99 -15.52
C THR A 155 0.77 -6.43 -14.88
N PRO A 156 -0.17 -5.58 -14.43
CA PRO A 156 -1.49 -6.03 -13.99
C PRO A 156 -2.27 -6.72 -15.11
N VAL A 157 -2.20 -6.19 -16.33
CA VAL A 157 -2.84 -6.79 -17.51
C VAL A 157 -2.21 -8.13 -17.85
N LEU A 158 -0.87 -8.19 -17.88
CA LEU A 158 -0.14 -9.44 -18.14
C LEU A 158 -0.42 -10.49 -17.07
N ALA A 159 -0.41 -10.10 -15.78
CA ALA A 159 -0.69 -11.02 -14.67
C ALA A 159 -2.10 -11.62 -14.78
N PHE A 160 -3.09 -10.82 -15.12
CA PHE A 160 -4.46 -11.28 -15.36
C PHE A 160 -4.52 -12.26 -16.54
N LEU A 161 -3.92 -11.89 -17.68
CA LEU A 161 -3.96 -12.73 -18.90
C LEU A 161 -3.17 -14.03 -18.71
N GLU A 162 -1.97 -13.98 -18.13
CA GLU A 162 -1.15 -15.16 -17.87
C GLU A 162 -1.86 -16.13 -16.93
N LYS A 163 -2.42 -15.65 -15.84
CA LYS A 163 -3.11 -16.48 -14.84
C LYS A 163 -4.34 -17.18 -15.41
N LYS A 164 -5.10 -16.51 -16.29
CA LYS A 164 -6.40 -16.99 -16.74
C LYS A 164 -6.35 -17.72 -18.10
N TYR A 165 -5.45 -17.29 -18.98
CA TYR A 165 -5.45 -17.75 -20.37
C TYR A 165 -4.08 -18.28 -20.84
N ASN A 166 -3.03 -18.21 -20.03
CA ASN A 166 -1.65 -18.63 -20.35
C ASN A 166 -1.11 -17.93 -21.60
N ILE A 167 -0.25 -16.94 -21.42
CA ILE A 167 0.40 -16.22 -22.52
C ILE A 167 1.43 -17.12 -23.19
N VAL A 168 1.31 -17.32 -24.51
CA VAL A 168 2.31 -18.03 -25.32
C VAL A 168 3.46 -17.11 -25.68
N GLN A 169 3.14 -15.97 -26.29
CA GLN A 169 4.07 -14.90 -26.63
C GLN A 169 3.38 -13.56 -26.68
N SER A 170 4.17 -12.50 -26.52
CA SER A 170 3.68 -11.14 -26.55
C SER A 170 4.75 -10.14 -26.98
N ASN A 171 4.31 -9.01 -27.49
CA ASN A 171 5.16 -7.85 -27.71
C ASN A 171 4.39 -6.57 -27.40
N PHE A 172 5.13 -5.54 -27.00
CA PHE A 172 4.51 -4.25 -26.77
C PHE A 172 5.33 -3.09 -27.30
N THR A 173 4.63 -2.01 -27.63
CA THR A 173 5.21 -0.70 -27.88
C THR A 173 4.61 0.29 -26.91
N THR A 174 5.43 0.96 -26.10
CA THR A 174 4.94 2.10 -25.35
C THR A 174 5.11 3.38 -26.16
N ILE A 175 3.98 4.02 -26.48
CA ILE A 175 3.89 5.36 -27.08
C ILE A 175 3.92 6.30 -25.87
N HIS A 176 5.14 6.77 -25.57
CA HIS A 176 5.44 7.38 -24.27
C HIS A 176 5.55 8.89 -24.37
N ALA A 177 4.92 9.59 -23.47
CA ALA A 177 5.06 11.03 -23.30
C ALA A 177 6.52 11.43 -23.08
N SER A 178 6.85 12.67 -23.37
CA SER A 178 8.17 13.25 -23.13
C SER A 178 8.47 13.30 -21.63
N THR A 179 9.74 13.09 -21.29
CA THR A 179 10.24 13.21 -19.91
C THR A 179 11.47 14.12 -19.91
N SER A 180 12.03 14.39 -18.74
CA SER A 180 13.23 15.23 -18.60
C SER A 180 14.45 14.73 -19.38
N SER A 181 14.41 13.51 -19.90
CA SER A 181 15.48 12.95 -20.76
C SER A 181 15.38 13.34 -22.22
N GLN A 182 14.28 13.93 -22.68
CA GLN A 182 14.11 14.47 -24.02
C GLN A 182 14.44 15.96 -24.05
N HIS A 183 15.19 16.36 -25.05
CA HIS A 183 15.58 17.76 -25.24
C HIS A 183 14.51 18.56 -25.98
N VAL A 184 14.38 19.85 -25.62
CA VAL A 184 13.48 20.79 -26.30
C VAL A 184 14.09 21.24 -27.67
N VAL A 185 15.42 21.38 -27.73
CA VAL A 185 16.18 21.74 -28.92
C VAL A 185 17.27 20.70 -29.18
N ASP A 186 17.72 20.60 -30.42
CA ASP A 186 18.83 19.70 -30.79
C ASP A 186 20.09 20.03 -29.99
N THR A 187 20.77 19.03 -29.48
CA THR A 187 21.99 19.17 -28.69
C THR A 187 23.10 18.25 -29.23
N ALA A 188 24.36 18.64 -29.08
CA ALA A 188 25.49 17.77 -29.36
C ALA A 188 25.68 16.77 -28.23
N HIS A 189 25.04 15.60 -28.32
CA HIS A 189 25.12 14.55 -27.34
C HIS A 189 25.53 13.20 -27.94
N SER A 190 26.17 12.35 -27.17
CA SER A 190 26.66 11.04 -27.62
C SER A 190 25.60 10.03 -28.07
N LYS A 191 24.35 10.21 -27.62
CA LYS A 191 23.21 9.32 -27.96
C LYS A 191 22.44 9.89 -29.13
N SER A 192 22.62 9.31 -30.31
CA SER A 192 22.20 9.84 -31.61
C SER A 192 20.71 10.18 -31.79
N ARG A 193 19.79 9.55 -31.06
CA ARG A 193 18.35 9.85 -31.20
C ARG A 193 17.81 10.78 -30.09
N THR A 194 18.31 10.64 -28.88
CA THR A 194 17.86 11.48 -27.75
C THR A 194 18.44 12.89 -27.77
N CYS A 195 19.41 13.17 -28.60
CA CYS A 195 19.93 14.52 -28.81
C CYS A 195 19.01 15.40 -29.68
N ARG A 196 18.00 14.80 -30.33
CA ARG A 196 17.06 15.54 -31.15
C ARG A 196 15.92 16.10 -30.32
N SER A 197 15.43 17.27 -30.75
CA SER A 197 14.24 17.91 -30.14
C SER A 197 13.06 16.95 -30.11
N ILE A 198 12.33 16.96 -29.02
CA ILE A 198 11.07 16.20 -28.92
C ILE A 198 9.97 16.84 -29.77
N PHE A 199 9.99 18.15 -29.97
CA PHE A 199 9.05 18.83 -30.82
C PHE A 199 9.18 18.39 -32.27
N ASN A 200 8.06 18.13 -32.93
CA ASN A 200 7.96 17.68 -34.30
C ASN A 200 8.67 16.35 -34.63
N ASN A 201 9.03 15.55 -33.60
CA ASN A 201 9.67 14.25 -33.80
C ASN A 201 8.96 13.10 -33.11
N ILE A 202 8.95 11.96 -33.78
CA ILE A 202 8.67 10.65 -33.21
C ILE A 202 10.00 9.95 -33.00
N ILE A 203 10.37 9.65 -31.76
CA ILE A 203 11.71 9.19 -31.40
C ILE A 203 11.67 7.73 -30.91
N PRO A 204 12.07 6.74 -31.75
CA PRO A 204 12.25 5.37 -31.29
C PRO A 204 13.31 5.30 -30.18
N HIS A 205 12.98 4.57 -29.10
CA HIS A 205 13.81 4.46 -27.92
C HIS A 205 13.76 3.04 -27.35
N THR A 206 14.80 2.64 -26.64
CA THR A 206 14.80 1.37 -25.88
C THR A 206 13.95 1.51 -24.62
N THR A 207 13.41 0.40 -24.14
CA THR A 207 12.75 0.32 -22.83
C THR A 207 13.37 -0.77 -21.98
N GLY A 208 13.60 -0.46 -20.71
CA GLY A 208 13.98 -1.45 -19.70
C GLY A 208 12.78 -2.22 -19.12
N ALA A 209 11.56 -1.93 -19.60
CA ALA A 209 10.36 -2.53 -19.03
C ALA A 209 10.34 -4.06 -19.19
N SER A 210 10.83 -4.62 -20.32
CA SER A 210 10.88 -6.08 -20.50
C SER A 210 11.70 -6.79 -19.42
N SER A 211 12.87 -6.28 -19.07
CA SER A 211 13.68 -6.87 -18.00
C SER A 211 13.05 -6.70 -16.61
N SER A 212 12.34 -5.60 -16.39
CA SER A 212 11.57 -5.39 -15.15
C SER A 212 10.37 -6.33 -15.06
N ILE A 213 9.67 -6.57 -16.19
CA ILE A 213 8.56 -7.53 -16.26
C ILE A 213 9.01 -8.92 -15.84
N PHE A 214 10.19 -9.40 -16.27
CA PHE A 214 10.70 -10.72 -15.89
C PHE A 214 10.98 -10.83 -14.39
N LYS A 215 11.39 -9.74 -13.74
CA LYS A 215 11.59 -9.72 -12.28
C LYS A 215 10.25 -9.70 -11.51
N VAL A 216 9.24 -9.01 -12.05
CA VAL A 216 7.90 -8.89 -11.44
C VAL A 216 7.04 -10.14 -11.70
N LEU A 217 7.08 -10.67 -12.92
CA LEU A 217 6.35 -11.84 -13.39
C LEU A 217 7.33 -12.83 -14.04
N PRO A 218 7.99 -13.70 -13.27
CA PRO A 218 8.97 -14.66 -13.81
C PRO A 218 8.41 -15.59 -14.88
N SER A 219 7.11 -15.89 -14.85
CA SER A 219 6.42 -16.68 -15.89
C SER A 219 6.47 -16.07 -17.28
N MET A 220 6.72 -14.74 -17.38
CA MET A 220 6.84 -14.03 -18.64
C MET A 220 8.24 -14.09 -19.26
N THR A 221 9.21 -14.74 -18.60
CA THR A 221 10.58 -14.86 -19.11
C THR A 221 10.60 -15.58 -20.45
N GLY A 222 11.16 -14.91 -21.48
CA GLY A 222 11.17 -15.43 -22.85
C GLY A 222 9.88 -15.30 -23.63
N LYS A 223 8.78 -14.85 -23.01
CA LYS A 223 7.45 -14.70 -23.65
C LYS A 223 7.14 -13.27 -24.10
N ILE A 224 7.90 -12.27 -23.66
CA ILE A 224 7.63 -10.86 -23.96
C ILE A 224 8.86 -10.09 -24.40
N THR A 225 8.68 -9.21 -25.36
CA THR A 225 9.66 -8.17 -25.75
C THR A 225 8.95 -6.85 -25.97
N GLY A 226 9.69 -5.74 -25.90
CA GLY A 226 9.08 -4.43 -26.07
C GLY A 226 10.01 -3.35 -26.51
N THR A 227 9.44 -2.29 -27.07
CA THR A 227 10.10 -1.07 -27.48
C THR A 227 9.36 0.17 -26.97
N SER A 228 9.99 1.32 -27.09
CA SER A 228 9.42 2.61 -26.73
C SER A 228 9.50 3.56 -27.91
N VAL A 229 8.47 4.40 -28.05
CA VAL A 229 8.44 5.52 -28.97
C VAL A 229 8.11 6.77 -28.18
N ARG A 230 8.99 7.77 -28.17
CA ARG A 230 8.72 9.07 -27.53
C ARG A 230 7.99 9.98 -28.50
N VAL A 231 6.94 10.62 -28.01
CA VAL A 231 6.06 11.52 -28.76
C VAL A 231 5.98 12.89 -28.07
N PRO A 232 5.67 13.97 -28.81
CA PRO A 232 5.60 15.33 -28.26
C PRO A 232 4.32 15.59 -27.46
N VAL A 233 4.09 14.77 -26.44
CA VAL A 233 2.99 14.87 -25.49
C VAL A 233 3.59 15.06 -24.10
N ASN A 234 3.01 15.93 -23.28
CA ASN A 234 3.60 16.30 -21.99
C ASN A 234 3.42 15.22 -20.93
N ASN A 235 2.30 14.51 -20.95
CA ASN A 235 1.99 13.43 -20.01
C ASN A 235 0.89 12.54 -20.59
N VAL A 236 0.62 11.41 -19.96
CA VAL A 236 -0.19 10.28 -20.37
C VAL A 236 0.41 9.53 -21.55
N SER A 237 0.70 8.30 -21.32
CA SER A 237 1.31 7.37 -22.27
C SER A 237 0.34 6.22 -22.57
N LEU A 238 0.63 5.51 -23.67
CA LEU A 238 -0.18 4.42 -24.18
C LEU A 238 0.69 3.19 -24.41
N VAL A 239 0.28 2.02 -23.94
CA VAL A 239 0.86 0.74 -24.33
C VAL A 239 0.02 0.10 -25.42
N ASP A 240 0.61 -0.21 -26.56
CA ASP A 240 0.13 -1.11 -27.59
C ASP A 240 0.68 -2.50 -27.28
N LEU A 241 -0.15 -3.40 -26.77
CA LEU A 241 0.22 -4.75 -26.34
C LEU A 241 -0.42 -5.78 -27.27
N ASN A 242 0.39 -6.59 -27.93
CA ASN A 242 -0.07 -7.73 -28.73
C ASN A 242 0.27 -9.01 -27.96
N VAL A 243 -0.73 -9.90 -27.85
CA VAL A 243 -0.63 -11.14 -27.05
C VAL A 243 -1.22 -12.30 -27.79
N GLU A 244 -0.50 -13.42 -27.82
CA GLU A 244 -1.03 -14.74 -28.18
C GLU A 244 -1.30 -15.52 -26.90
N LEU A 245 -2.54 -16.01 -26.75
CA LEU A 245 -2.99 -16.79 -25.59
C LEU A 245 -3.01 -18.28 -25.92
N GLY A 246 -2.68 -19.12 -24.94
CA GLY A 246 -2.72 -20.57 -25.06
C GLY A 246 -4.15 -21.14 -24.97
N THR A 247 -5.07 -20.36 -24.42
CA THR A 247 -6.48 -20.74 -24.29
C THR A 247 -7.31 -19.90 -25.26
N GLU A 248 -8.15 -20.54 -26.07
CA GLU A 248 -9.11 -19.84 -26.91
C GLU A 248 -10.14 -19.11 -26.05
N THR A 249 -10.43 -17.87 -26.44
CA THR A 249 -11.41 -17.02 -25.75
C THR A 249 -11.91 -15.93 -26.72
N SER A 250 -12.67 -14.98 -26.22
CA SER A 250 -13.11 -13.79 -26.97
C SER A 250 -12.71 -12.52 -26.24
N LEU A 251 -12.58 -11.43 -26.99
CA LEU A 251 -12.30 -10.12 -26.39
C LEU A 251 -13.36 -9.75 -25.34
N LYS A 252 -14.61 -10.11 -25.58
CA LYS A 252 -15.72 -9.88 -24.65
C LYS A 252 -15.49 -10.60 -23.31
N GLU A 253 -15.14 -11.88 -23.33
CA GLU A 253 -14.87 -12.67 -22.12
C GLU A 253 -13.65 -12.14 -21.35
N ILE A 254 -12.62 -11.68 -22.07
CA ILE A 254 -11.46 -11.04 -21.46
C ILE A 254 -11.87 -9.75 -20.75
N MET A 255 -12.65 -8.88 -21.40
CA MET A 255 -13.12 -7.62 -20.81
C MET A 255 -14.03 -7.85 -19.61
N GLU A 256 -14.94 -8.83 -19.66
CA GLU A 256 -15.77 -9.22 -18.53
C GLU A 256 -14.91 -9.68 -17.34
N GLY A 257 -13.86 -10.45 -17.59
CA GLY A 257 -12.91 -10.85 -16.56
C GLY A 257 -12.09 -9.69 -16.01
N MET A 258 -11.58 -8.81 -16.86
CA MET A 258 -10.81 -7.63 -16.45
C MET A 258 -11.64 -6.67 -15.61
N SER A 259 -12.94 -6.53 -15.87
CA SER A 259 -13.85 -5.67 -15.10
C SER A 259 -13.96 -6.06 -13.62
N GLN A 260 -13.59 -7.28 -13.27
CA GLN A 260 -13.55 -7.77 -11.87
C GLN A 260 -12.16 -7.60 -11.24
N CYS A 261 -11.17 -7.14 -11.98
CA CYS A 261 -9.81 -6.93 -11.47
C CYS A 261 -9.69 -5.52 -10.89
N PRO A 262 -9.39 -5.37 -9.59
CA PRO A 262 -9.34 -4.05 -8.94
C PRO A 262 -8.17 -3.17 -9.40
N TYR A 263 -7.26 -3.71 -10.20
CA TYR A 263 -6.08 -3.01 -10.70
C TYR A 263 -6.17 -2.60 -12.18
N ILE A 264 -7.30 -2.89 -12.83
CA ILE A 264 -7.54 -2.61 -14.25
C ILE A 264 -8.87 -1.87 -14.38
N GLU A 265 -8.86 -0.72 -15.02
CA GLU A 265 -10.07 -0.02 -15.43
C GLU A 265 -10.36 -0.26 -16.90
N LEU A 266 -11.65 -0.28 -17.27
CA LEU A 266 -12.11 -0.39 -18.64
C LEU A 266 -12.70 0.94 -19.10
N CYS A 267 -12.06 1.59 -20.07
CA CYS A 267 -12.60 2.76 -20.75
C CYS A 267 -13.48 2.32 -21.92
N LYS A 268 -14.75 2.69 -21.89
CA LYS A 268 -15.74 2.39 -22.96
C LYS A 268 -16.07 3.61 -23.82
N GLU A 269 -15.48 4.75 -23.49
CA GLU A 269 -15.64 6.01 -24.21
C GLU A 269 -14.50 6.20 -25.20
N ASN A 270 -14.73 6.99 -26.25
CA ASN A 270 -13.70 7.33 -27.23
C ASN A 270 -12.90 8.54 -26.74
N LEU A 271 -11.96 8.28 -25.81
CA LEU A 271 -11.15 9.30 -25.16
C LEU A 271 -9.75 9.35 -25.77
N VAL A 272 -9.01 10.42 -25.41
CA VAL A 272 -7.63 10.65 -25.83
C VAL A 272 -6.74 10.90 -24.60
N SER A 273 -5.42 10.96 -24.79
CA SER A 273 -4.45 11.04 -23.71
C SER A 273 -4.72 12.12 -22.66
N SER A 274 -5.20 13.30 -23.07
CA SER A 274 -5.48 14.42 -22.13
C SER A 274 -6.62 14.14 -21.16
N ASP A 275 -7.52 13.22 -21.49
CA ASP A 275 -8.67 12.88 -20.65
C ASP A 275 -8.28 11.98 -19.45
N PHE A 276 -7.11 11.34 -19.53
CA PHE A 276 -6.59 10.48 -18.48
C PHE A 276 -5.58 11.16 -17.56
N LEU A 277 -5.43 12.48 -17.66
CA LEU A 277 -4.61 13.26 -16.74
C LEU A 277 -5.13 13.14 -15.31
N THR A 278 -4.20 12.95 -14.36
CA THR A 278 -4.48 12.80 -12.92
C THR A 278 -5.27 11.53 -12.53
N THR A 279 -5.40 10.56 -13.44
CA THR A 279 -5.91 9.24 -13.05
C THR A 279 -4.97 8.55 -12.07
N THR A 280 -5.52 7.81 -11.12
CA THR A 280 -4.75 7.01 -10.15
C THR A 280 -4.63 5.53 -10.55
N CYS A 281 -5.47 5.06 -11.47
CA CYS A 281 -5.38 3.71 -11.99
C CYS A 281 -4.14 3.54 -12.88
N PRO A 282 -3.32 2.51 -12.66
CA PRO A 282 -2.12 2.29 -13.45
C PRO A 282 -2.39 1.69 -14.84
N SER A 283 -3.54 1.05 -15.05
CA SER A 283 -3.86 0.26 -16.26
C SER A 283 -5.29 0.53 -16.69
N ILE A 284 -5.48 1.41 -17.66
CA ILE A 284 -6.81 1.71 -18.22
C ILE A 284 -6.90 1.14 -19.63
N VAL A 285 -7.63 0.04 -19.78
CA VAL A 285 -7.81 -0.63 -21.08
C VAL A 285 -8.88 0.08 -21.89
N ASP A 286 -8.50 0.57 -23.06
CA ASP A 286 -9.42 1.18 -24.02
C ASP A 286 -10.16 0.11 -24.78
N VAL A 287 -11.40 -0.16 -24.38
CA VAL A 287 -12.20 -1.27 -24.92
C VAL A 287 -12.46 -1.10 -26.41
N ASN A 288 -12.67 0.15 -26.87
CA ASN A 288 -13.02 0.46 -28.27
C ASN A 288 -11.80 0.40 -29.20
N ALA A 289 -10.58 0.51 -28.65
CA ALA A 289 -9.33 0.43 -29.40
C ALA A 289 -8.69 -0.97 -29.35
N CYS A 290 -9.23 -1.90 -28.56
CA CYS A 290 -8.78 -3.28 -28.52
C CYS A 290 -9.29 -4.08 -29.73
N MET A 291 -8.54 -5.11 -30.12
CA MET A 291 -8.86 -5.93 -31.30
C MET A 291 -8.61 -7.41 -30.98
N GLU A 292 -9.36 -8.28 -31.65
CA GLU A 292 -9.11 -9.73 -31.70
C GLU A 292 -8.83 -10.20 -33.13
N LEU A 293 -7.92 -11.14 -33.25
CA LEU A 293 -7.65 -11.83 -34.52
C LEU A 293 -7.73 -13.34 -34.29
N GLY A 294 -8.79 -13.95 -34.73
CA GLY A 294 -9.11 -15.32 -34.37
C GLY A 294 -9.50 -15.41 -32.88
N ARG A 295 -9.23 -16.54 -32.24
CA ARG A 295 -9.67 -16.82 -30.86
C ARG A 295 -8.54 -16.82 -29.80
N ASN A 296 -7.34 -16.51 -30.22
CA ASN A 296 -6.17 -16.55 -29.34
C ASN A 296 -5.19 -15.39 -29.53
N ASN A 297 -5.38 -14.51 -30.50
CA ASN A 297 -4.54 -13.34 -30.71
C ASN A 297 -5.30 -12.05 -30.42
N PHE A 298 -4.76 -11.22 -29.54
CA PHE A 298 -5.42 -10.01 -29.09
C PHE A 298 -4.44 -8.83 -29.09
N LYS A 299 -4.98 -7.66 -29.37
CA LYS A 299 -4.32 -6.38 -29.22
C LYS A 299 -5.05 -5.58 -28.15
N PHE A 300 -4.30 -5.12 -27.15
CA PHE A 300 -4.81 -4.24 -26.09
C PHE A 300 -4.16 -2.87 -26.17
N MET A 301 -4.98 -1.83 -26.09
CA MET A 301 -4.52 -0.46 -25.94
C MET A 301 -4.73 -0.04 -24.48
N VAL A 302 -3.64 0.28 -23.77
CA VAL A 302 -3.69 0.52 -22.32
C VAL A 302 -3.11 1.89 -21.98
N TRP A 303 -3.96 2.80 -21.52
CA TRP A 303 -3.60 4.15 -21.09
C TRP A 303 -3.03 4.16 -19.66
N TYR A 304 -2.12 5.08 -19.39
CA TYR A 304 -1.61 5.35 -18.05
C TYR A 304 -1.06 6.77 -17.92
N ASP A 305 -1.40 7.45 -16.82
CA ASP A 305 -0.71 8.68 -16.45
C ASP A 305 0.66 8.33 -15.89
N ASN A 306 1.72 8.55 -16.67
CA ASN A 306 3.08 8.13 -16.33
C ASN A 306 3.71 8.92 -15.17
N GLU A 307 3.06 9.97 -14.68
CA GLU A 307 3.46 10.74 -13.50
C GLU A 307 2.54 10.49 -12.31
N TRP A 308 1.23 10.76 -12.45
CA TRP A 308 0.27 10.73 -11.34
C TRP A 308 -0.09 9.31 -10.93
N SER A 309 -0.50 8.46 -11.89
CA SER A 309 -0.85 7.08 -11.56
C SER A 309 0.36 6.31 -11.02
N TYR A 310 1.54 6.52 -11.60
CA TYR A 310 2.77 5.92 -11.10
C TYR A 310 3.09 6.38 -9.66
N SER A 311 2.98 7.68 -9.39
CA SER A 311 3.19 8.23 -8.04
C SER A 311 2.21 7.62 -7.02
N ASN A 312 0.96 7.41 -7.42
CA ASN A 312 -0.02 6.71 -6.59
C ASN A 312 0.38 5.25 -6.30
N GLN A 313 0.93 4.52 -7.30
CA GLN A 313 1.40 3.14 -7.09
C GLN A 313 2.60 3.09 -6.15
N VAL A 314 3.49 4.08 -6.16
CA VAL A 314 4.57 4.21 -5.17
C VAL A 314 3.99 4.32 -3.76
N ILE A 315 2.97 5.15 -3.55
CA ILE A 315 2.30 5.31 -2.24
C ILE A 315 1.64 3.99 -1.82
N LYS A 316 0.94 3.31 -2.74
CA LYS A 316 0.35 1.99 -2.46
C LYS A 316 1.38 0.96 -2.03
N MET A 317 2.58 0.97 -2.61
CA MET A 317 3.66 0.10 -2.17
C MET A 317 4.20 0.51 -0.79
N VAL A 318 4.30 1.81 -0.49
CA VAL A 318 4.64 2.29 0.85
C VAL A 318 3.61 1.83 1.89
N GLU A 319 2.30 1.89 1.57
CA GLU A 319 1.24 1.32 2.42
C GLU A 319 1.52 -0.16 2.71
N SER A 320 1.81 -0.95 1.67
CA SER A 320 2.12 -2.37 1.82
C SER A 320 3.36 -2.61 2.70
N MET A 321 4.43 -1.81 2.53
CA MET A 321 5.65 -1.92 3.34
C MET A 321 5.42 -1.58 4.82
N VAL A 322 4.64 -0.54 5.11
CA VAL A 322 4.34 -0.12 6.48
C VAL A 322 3.37 -1.09 7.14
N ASN A 323 2.34 -1.51 6.41
CA ASN A 323 1.34 -2.47 6.92
C ASN A 323 1.97 -3.83 7.18
N TYR A 324 2.83 -4.34 6.29
CA TYR A 324 3.53 -5.61 6.49
C TYR A 324 4.29 -5.66 7.82
N LYS A 325 4.97 -4.56 8.20
CA LYS A 325 5.65 -4.48 9.50
C LYS A 325 4.66 -4.54 10.66
N ASN A 326 3.52 -3.86 10.52
CA ASN A 326 2.46 -3.85 11.52
C ASN A 326 1.74 -5.20 11.58
N GLU A 327 1.56 -5.84 10.41
CA GLU A 327 0.86 -7.10 10.23
C GLU A 327 1.71 -8.32 10.66
N ASN A 328 2.99 -8.36 10.31
CA ASN A 328 3.85 -9.50 10.67
C ASN A 328 4.26 -9.56 12.13
N LYS A 329 4.11 -8.49 12.89
CA LYS A 329 4.29 -8.60 14.33
C LYS A 329 3.20 -9.45 14.98
N TYR A 330 1.98 -9.49 14.42
CA TYR A 330 0.79 -9.96 15.16
C TYR A 330 -0.36 -10.50 14.30
N PHE A 331 -0.12 -11.06 13.09
CA PHE A 331 -1.21 -11.70 12.36
C PHE A 331 -1.56 -13.03 13.01
N ILE A 332 -2.84 -13.21 13.29
CA ILE A 332 -3.36 -14.46 13.86
C ILE A 332 -3.03 -15.69 13.00
N ASP A 333 -2.88 -15.50 11.68
CA ASP A 333 -2.50 -16.56 10.74
C ASP A 333 -1.06 -17.04 10.91
N ASN A 334 -0.19 -16.23 11.52
CA ASN A 334 1.23 -16.52 11.72
C ASN A 334 1.54 -16.95 13.15
N VAL A 335 0.51 -17.11 14.00
CA VAL A 335 0.68 -17.53 15.40
C VAL A 335 0.32 -19.00 15.55
N GLU A 336 1.23 -19.78 16.07
CA GLU A 336 1.00 -21.18 16.45
C GLU A 336 0.34 -21.24 17.82
N PHE A 337 -0.93 -21.65 17.89
CA PHE A 337 -1.71 -21.72 19.12
C PHE A 337 -1.79 -23.12 19.71
N THR A 338 -1.29 -24.14 19.04
CA THR A 338 -1.36 -25.55 19.49
C THR A 338 -0.79 -25.69 20.90
N ASN A 339 -1.61 -26.24 21.79
CA ASN A 339 -1.28 -26.47 23.20
C ASN A 339 -0.94 -25.21 24.01
N LYS A 340 -1.28 -23.99 23.52
CA LYS A 340 -1.06 -22.75 24.26
C LYS A 340 -2.30 -22.31 25.00
N ASN A 341 -2.10 -21.61 26.13
CA ASN A 341 -3.15 -20.79 26.73
C ASN A 341 -3.21 -19.47 26.00
N VAL A 342 -4.35 -19.15 25.43
CA VAL A 342 -4.56 -17.97 24.59
C VAL A 342 -5.49 -17.01 25.32
N LEU A 343 -5.05 -15.76 25.49
CA LEU A 343 -5.85 -14.66 26.02
C LEU A 343 -6.18 -13.71 24.86
N ILE A 344 -7.46 -13.40 24.69
CA ILE A 344 -7.92 -12.48 23.64
C ILE A 344 -8.76 -11.35 24.23
N ARG A 345 -8.45 -10.11 23.90
CA ARG A 345 -9.31 -8.96 24.23
C ARG A 345 -10.20 -8.62 23.03
N VAL A 346 -11.50 -8.55 23.27
CA VAL A 346 -12.52 -8.22 22.28
C VAL A 346 -13.40 -7.05 22.77
N ASP A 347 -14.15 -6.43 21.86
CA ASP A 347 -15.12 -5.40 22.23
C ASP A 347 -16.54 -5.97 22.27
N TYR A 348 -16.97 -6.36 23.47
CA TYR A 348 -18.34 -6.83 23.73
C TYR A 348 -19.20 -5.79 24.45
N ASN A 349 -18.88 -4.51 24.27
CA ASN A 349 -19.74 -3.43 24.77
C ASN A 349 -21.02 -3.34 23.92
N VAL A 350 -21.92 -4.30 24.11
CA VAL A 350 -23.18 -4.46 23.38
C VAL A 350 -24.35 -3.76 24.08
N PRO A 351 -25.37 -3.30 23.35
CA PRO A 351 -26.55 -2.72 23.95
C PRO A 351 -27.39 -3.79 24.63
N ILE A 352 -27.82 -3.52 25.89
CA ILE A 352 -28.68 -4.37 26.70
C ILE A 352 -29.96 -3.60 27.07
N GLN A 353 -31.13 -4.21 26.92
CA GLN A 353 -32.41 -3.70 27.38
C GLN A 353 -33.12 -4.79 28.16
N GLU A 354 -33.59 -4.46 29.37
CA GLU A 354 -34.31 -5.39 30.26
C GLU A 354 -33.57 -6.74 30.45
N GLY A 355 -32.25 -6.71 30.57
CA GLY A 355 -31.42 -7.90 30.73
C GLY A 355 -31.23 -8.74 29.46
N VAL A 356 -31.62 -8.24 28.29
CA VAL A 356 -31.45 -8.93 27.01
C VAL A 356 -30.51 -8.13 26.07
N VAL A 357 -29.58 -8.81 25.43
CA VAL A 357 -28.70 -8.22 24.38
C VAL A 357 -29.55 -7.93 23.14
N THR A 358 -29.68 -6.64 22.77
CA THR A 358 -30.52 -6.23 21.63
C THR A 358 -29.77 -6.22 20.30
N SER A 359 -28.45 -6.25 20.33
CA SER A 359 -27.61 -6.38 19.13
C SER A 359 -26.34 -7.13 19.48
N ASP A 360 -26.06 -8.21 18.78
CA ASP A 360 -24.89 -9.07 18.96
C ASP A 360 -23.82 -8.86 17.87
N HIS A 361 -23.91 -7.79 17.09
CA HIS A 361 -23.02 -7.51 15.95
C HIS A 361 -21.53 -7.54 16.34
N ARG A 362 -21.16 -6.96 17.51
CA ARG A 362 -19.76 -6.95 17.99
C ARG A 362 -19.28 -8.35 18.38
N ILE A 363 -20.16 -9.16 18.95
CA ILE A 363 -19.87 -10.57 19.27
C ILE A 363 -19.65 -11.33 17.96
N THR A 364 -20.56 -11.18 17.01
CA THR A 364 -20.49 -11.83 15.69
C THR A 364 -19.21 -11.48 14.96
N ALA A 365 -18.75 -10.22 15.02
CA ALA A 365 -17.51 -9.77 14.40
C ALA A 365 -16.25 -10.46 14.93
N SER A 366 -16.23 -10.92 16.18
CA SER A 366 -15.10 -11.63 16.79
C SER A 366 -15.05 -13.13 16.46
N ILE A 367 -16.19 -13.72 16.06
CA ILE A 367 -16.32 -15.18 15.88
C ILE A 367 -15.34 -15.77 14.86
N PRO A 368 -15.06 -15.15 13.70
CA PRO A 368 -14.05 -15.67 12.76
C PRO A 368 -12.68 -15.83 13.41
N THR A 369 -12.23 -14.81 14.15
CA THR A 369 -10.95 -14.83 14.88
C THR A 369 -10.92 -15.94 15.95
N ILE A 370 -11.98 -16.05 16.75
CA ILE A 370 -12.07 -17.08 17.78
C ILE A 370 -12.06 -18.48 17.17
N LYS A 371 -12.83 -18.71 16.10
CA LYS A 371 -12.85 -20.00 15.40
C LYS A 371 -11.48 -20.36 14.81
N LYS A 372 -10.76 -19.38 14.27
CA LYS A 372 -9.39 -19.57 13.76
C LYS A 372 -8.44 -20.05 14.87
N ILE A 373 -8.47 -19.41 16.04
CA ILE A 373 -7.68 -19.84 17.21
C ILE A 373 -8.05 -21.26 17.60
N LEU A 374 -9.34 -21.57 17.70
CA LEU A 374 -9.82 -22.89 18.11
C LEU A 374 -9.46 -24.01 17.12
N GLN A 375 -9.35 -23.71 15.82
CA GLN A 375 -8.87 -24.65 14.79
C GLN A 375 -7.43 -25.09 15.01
N SER A 376 -6.59 -24.25 15.61
CA SER A 376 -5.19 -24.57 15.95
C SER A 376 -5.06 -25.40 17.23
N HIS A 377 -6.15 -25.87 17.82
CA HIS A 377 -6.16 -26.70 19.03
C HIS A 377 -5.39 -26.10 20.22
N PRO A 378 -5.72 -24.87 20.69
CA PRO A 378 -5.13 -24.33 21.91
C PRO A 378 -5.47 -25.20 23.12
N ASN A 379 -4.66 -25.12 24.16
CA ASN A 379 -4.98 -25.74 25.44
C ASN A 379 -6.26 -25.12 26.02
N ARG A 380 -6.33 -23.78 26.04
CA ARG A 380 -7.54 -23.02 26.38
C ARG A 380 -7.52 -21.65 25.73
N LEU A 381 -8.71 -21.08 25.51
CA LEU A 381 -8.94 -19.72 25.04
C LEU A 381 -9.71 -18.95 26.10
N ILE A 382 -9.16 -17.84 26.55
CA ILE A 382 -9.76 -16.94 27.53
C ILE A 382 -10.13 -15.64 26.84
N ILE A 383 -11.41 -15.28 26.89
CA ILE A 383 -11.95 -14.07 26.29
C ILE A 383 -12.11 -13.02 27.38
N MET A 384 -11.52 -11.83 27.18
CA MET A 384 -11.72 -10.69 28.06
C MET A 384 -12.36 -9.52 27.32
N SER A 385 -13.23 -8.79 28.02
CA SER A 385 -13.91 -7.61 27.48
C SER A 385 -14.39 -6.67 28.56
N HIS A 386 -15.06 -5.60 28.14
CA HIS A 386 -15.80 -4.71 29.01
C HIS A 386 -17.24 -4.53 28.52
N LEU A 387 -18.12 -4.14 29.43
CA LEU A 387 -19.51 -3.83 29.15
C LEU A 387 -19.94 -2.60 29.98
N GLY A 388 -20.50 -1.60 29.30
CA GLY A 388 -20.92 -0.36 29.96
C GLY A 388 -19.77 0.49 30.52
N ARG A 389 -20.10 1.30 31.53
CA ARG A 389 -19.15 2.15 32.26
C ARG A 389 -19.43 2.10 33.78
N PRO A 390 -19.41 0.92 34.41
CA PRO A 390 -19.61 0.79 35.82
C PRO A 390 -18.48 1.46 36.62
N LYS A 391 -18.77 1.89 37.85
CA LYS A 391 -17.79 2.42 38.82
C LYS A 391 -17.36 1.40 39.87
N GLY A 392 -17.47 0.14 39.59
CA GLY A 392 -17.26 -1.01 40.44
C GLY A 392 -18.19 -2.15 39.99
N TYR A 393 -18.35 -3.16 40.84
CA TYR A 393 -19.23 -4.29 40.50
C TYR A 393 -20.68 -3.83 40.31
N ASP A 394 -21.26 -4.22 39.16
CA ASP A 394 -22.66 -3.96 38.79
C ASP A 394 -23.17 -5.16 37.99
N GLU A 395 -24.10 -5.91 38.58
CA GLU A 395 -24.66 -7.13 37.99
C GLU A 395 -25.29 -6.90 36.61
N THR A 396 -25.82 -5.70 36.35
CA THR A 396 -26.40 -5.34 35.03
C THR A 396 -25.35 -5.17 33.94
N CYS A 397 -24.09 -5.03 34.32
CA CYS A 397 -22.93 -4.93 33.44
C CYS A 397 -22.08 -6.22 33.47
N SER A 398 -22.54 -7.31 34.04
CA SER A 398 -21.82 -8.59 34.04
C SER A 398 -21.75 -9.20 32.65
N LEU A 399 -20.57 -9.70 32.28
CA LEU A 399 -20.36 -10.40 31.00
C LEU A 399 -20.94 -11.83 31.01
N SER A 400 -21.42 -12.32 32.15
CA SER A 400 -22.09 -13.64 32.25
C SER A 400 -23.26 -13.81 31.28
N ILE A 401 -23.97 -12.72 30.97
CA ILE A 401 -25.11 -12.70 30.01
C ILE A 401 -24.68 -13.12 28.60
N LEU A 402 -23.40 -12.96 28.25
CA LEU A 402 -22.87 -13.25 26.91
C LEU A 402 -22.51 -14.74 26.72
N THR A 403 -22.41 -15.51 27.80
CA THR A 403 -21.98 -16.92 27.77
C THR A 403 -22.83 -17.76 26.81
N LYS A 404 -24.15 -17.70 26.94
CA LYS A 404 -25.08 -18.46 26.07
C LYS A 404 -24.95 -18.04 24.59
N ILE A 405 -24.82 -16.76 24.33
CA ILE A 405 -24.66 -16.24 22.93
C ILE A 405 -23.35 -16.75 22.31
N LEU A 406 -22.29 -16.80 23.11
CA LEU A 406 -21.00 -17.36 22.66
C LEU A 406 -21.08 -18.85 22.40
N GLU A 407 -21.74 -19.62 23.29
CA GLU A 407 -21.96 -21.05 23.11
C GLU A 407 -22.69 -21.38 21.82
N GLU A 408 -23.78 -20.65 21.52
CA GLU A 408 -24.54 -20.81 20.28
C GLU A 408 -23.70 -20.52 19.05
N LYS A 409 -22.91 -19.41 19.05
CA LYS A 409 -22.10 -18.99 17.89
C LYS A 409 -20.84 -19.83 17.68
N LEU A 410 -20.26 -20.35 18.75
CA LEU A 410 -19.04 -21.16 18.70
C LEU A 410 -19.35 -22.66 18.61
N SER A 411 -20.59 -23.08 18.91
CA SER A 411 -21.04 -24.48 18.98
C SER A 411 -20.18 -25.31 19.95
N CYS A 412 -19.80 -24.70 21.07
CA CYS A 412 -19.09 -25.38 22.18
C CYS A 412 -19.45 -24.74 23.52
N SER A 413 -19.23 -25.47 24.61
CA SER A 413 -19.46 -24.93 25.95
C SER A 413 -18.45 -23.85 26.31
N VAL A 414 -18.92 -22.80 27.01
CA VAL A 414 -18.12 -21.65 27.43
C VAL A 414 -18.20 -21.48 28.96
N GLY A 415 -17.04 -21.57 29.61
CA GLY A 415 -16.94 -21.33 31.06
C GLY A 415 -16.97 -19.82 31.37
N PHE A 416 -17.56 -19.44 32.49
CA PHE A 416 -17.56 -18.07 32.98
C PHE A 416 -16.68 -17.96 34.23
N LEU A 417 -15.72 -17.04 34.20
CA LEU A 417 -14.81 -16.77 35.32
C LEU A 417 -15.23 -15.48 36.02
N LYS A 418 -15.72 -15.60 37.23
CA LYS A 418 -16.32 -14.50 38.00
C LYS A 418 -15.39 -13.41 38.45
N ASP A 419 -14.09 -13.73 38.51
CA ASP A 419 -13.04 -12.75 38.84
C ASP A 419 -11.83 -13.04 37.97
N GLY A 420 -11.39 -12.05 37.18
CA GLY A 420 -10.30 -12.22 36.23
C GLY A 420 -8.90 -12.12 36.85
N LEU A 421 -8.77 -11.63 38.07
CA LEU A 421 -7.47 -11.24 38.65
C LEU A 421 -7.12 -11.96 39.95
N SER A 422 -8.03 -12.72 40.55
CA SER A 422 -7.79 -13.42 41.83
C SER A 422 -7.08 -14.77 41.65
N PRO A 423 -6.36 -15.26 42.67
CA PRO A 423 -5.79 -16.60 42.67
C PRO A 423 -6.81 -17.70 42.46
N ASP A 424 -8.07 -17.46 42.83
CA ASP A 424 -9.16 -18.42 42.66
C ASP A 424 -9.48 -18.68 41.19
N THR A 425 -9.29 -17.68 40.32
CA THR A 425 -9.42 -17.82 38.86
C THR A 425 -8.44 -18.83 38.29
N LEU A 426 -7.19 -18.86 38.79
CA LEU A 426 -6.20 -19.84 38.39
C LEU A 426 -6.62 -21.25 38.82
N THR A 427 -7.16 -21.37 40.03
CA THR A 427 -7.67 -22.65 40.55
C THR A 427 -8.88 -23.16 39.73
N GLU A 428 -9.73 -22.26 39.27
CA GLU A 428 -10.87 -22.60 38.41
C GLU A 428 -10.39 -23.02 37.01
N LEU A 429 -9.41 -22.32 36.45
CA LEU A 429 -8.79 -22.71 35.18
C LEU A 429 -8.06 -24.06 35.25
N ASP A 430 -7.44 -24.40 36.38
CA ASP A 430 -6.71 -25.67 36.55
C ASP A 430 -7.67 -26.89 36.56
N LYS A 431 -8.94 -26.71 36.83
CA LYS A 431 -9.96 -27.81 36.70
C LYS A 431 -10.13 -28.22 35.22
N ASN A 432 -9.80 -27.32 34.26
CA ASN A 432 -9.80 -27.55 32.81
C ASN A 432 -11.14 -28.10 32.26
N GLU A 433 -12.27 -27.63 32.81
CA GLU A 433 -13.61 -28.08 32.44
C GLU A 433 -14.07 -27.60 31.07
N TYR A 434 -13.56 -26.43 30.65
CA TYR A 434 -13.94 -25.80 29.38
C TYR A 434 -12.71 -25.48 28.56
N ARG A 435 -12.87 -25.51 27.25
CA ARG A 435 -11.82 -25.07 26.29
C ARG A 435 -11.86 -23.56 26.02
N VAL A 436 -13.03 -22.95 26.19
CA VAL A 436 -13.25 -21.50 26.03
C VAL A 436 -13.81 -20.96 27.34
N TYR A 437 -13.23 -19.86 27.78
CA TYR A 437 -13.69 -19.12 28.94
C TYR A 437 -13.93 -17.66 28.58
N ILE A 438 -14.90 -17.03 29.27
CA ILE A 438 -15.07 -15.57 29.28
C ILE A 438 -14.87 -15.06 30.70
N LEU A 439 -14.04 -14.01 30.85
CA LEU A 439 -13.84 -13.33 32.14
C LEU A 439 -15.01 -12.41 32.46
N GLU A 440 -15.16 -12.07 33.74
CA GLU A 440 -16.02 -11.00 34.18
C GLU A 440 -15.54 -9.64 33.63
N ASN A 441 -16.43 -8.66 33.67
CA ASN A 441 -16.21 -7.31 33.13
C ASN A 441 -14.94 -6.65 33.69
N LEU A 442 -13.95 -6.40 32.81
CA LEU A 442 -12.70 -5.79 33.20
C LEU A 442 -12.88 -4.42 33.88
N ARG A 443 -13.95 -3.70 33.59
CA ARG A 443 -14.23 -2.38 34.19
C ARG A 443 -14.73 -2.42 35.60
N PHE A 444 -14.95 -3.60 36.17
CA PHE A 444 -15.14 -3.72 37.60
C PHE A 444 -13.85 -3.47 38.40
N HIS A 445 -12.72 -3.53 37.73
CA HIS A 445 -11.38 -3.26 38.26
C HIS A 445 -10.94 -1.83 37.91
N PRO A 446 -10.69 -0.96 38.91
CA PRO A 446 -10.26 0.43 38.69
C PRO A 446 -9.00 0.55 37.83
N GLU A 447 -8.10 -0.42 37.91
CA GLU A 447 -6.83 -0.50 37.23
C GLU A 447 -6.97 -0.52 35.68
N GLU A 448 -8.10 -0.98 35.15
CA GLU A 448 -8.35 -0.99 33.72
C GLU A 448 -8.43 0.44 33.14
N THR A 449 -8.87 1.41 33.93
CA THR A 449 -9.06 2.79 33.50
C THR A 449 -8.11 3.80 34.17
N ASP A 450 -7.44 3.42 35.27
CA ASP A 450 -6.54 4.29 36.00
C ASP A 450 -5.19 4.44 35.27
N LYS A 451 -4.85 5.68 34.91
CA LYS A 451 -3.59 6.02 34.23
C LYS A 451 -2.42 6.28 35.20
N THR A 452 -2.68 6.30 36.50
CA THR A 452 -1.70 6.71 37.53
C THR A 452 -0.95 5.54 38.13
N THR A 453 -1.44 4.31 38.00
CA THR A 453 -0.86 3.08 38.58
C THR A 453 0.07 2.32 37.62
N ARG A 454 0.80 3.01 36.77
CA ARG A 454 1.85 2.38 35.95
C ARG A 454 3.15 2.39 36.72
N ASP A 455 3.55 1.27 37.30
CA ASP A 455 4.93 1.10 37.74
C ASP A 455 5.83 0.67 36.57
N GLU A 456 7.15 0.88 36.73
CA GLU A 456 8.16 0.61 35.68
C GLU A 456 8.29 -0.89 35.30
N ASN A 457 7.62 -1.79 36.02
CA ASN A 457 7.64 -3.25 35.82
C ASN A 457 6.36 -3.80 35.17
N ASN A 458 5.53 -2.97 34.60
CA ASN A 458 4.20 -3.29 34.12
C ASN A 458 4.18 -4.20 32.87
N VAL A 459 4.82 -5.35 32.93
CA VAL A 459 4.77 -6.42 31.91
C VAL A 459 3.44 -7.17 31.98
N ALA A 460 2.74 -7.16 33.12
CA ALA A 460 1.52 -7.93 33.34
C ALA A 460 0.27 -7.38 32.61
N TYR A 461 0.28 -6.11 32.22
CA TYR A 461 -0.85 -5.46 31.53
C TYR A 461 -0.64 -5.30 30.01
N GLN A 462 0.44 -5.86 29.45
CA GLN A 462 0.72 -5.91 27.99
C GLN A 462 0.42 -7.27 27.37
N VAL A 463 -0.37 -8.10 28.03
CA VAL A 463 -0.81 -9.39 27.46
C VAL A 463 -2.14 -9.25 26.76
#